data_1cdbd40872bb2fa22f30139c8769c56a
#
_entry.id   1cdbd40872bb2fa22f30139c8769c56a
#
_cell.length_a   1.000
_cell.length_b   1.000
_cell.length_c   1.000
_cell.angle_alpha   90.00
_cell.angle_beta   90.00
_cell.angle_gamma   90.00
#
_symmetry.space_group_name_H-M   'P 1'
#
loop_
_entity.id
_entity.type
_entity.pdbx_description
1 polymer ?
#
loop_
_entity_poly.entity_id
_entity_poly.type
_entity_poly.pdbx_seq_one_letter_code
_entity_poly.pdbx_strand_id
1 'polypeptide(L)'
;MIGRALCQSGFVRRPPAARRMLALSWAAVALGLAACGQGSAAGPAGTVRCAYRLSGEAAKPVGPPPTTKVPASGTVRYTLALTGGKVTVTLDRGAAPCTVNSFASLADQGYFDGTACHRLADSGIFVLQCGDPTGSGSGGPGYVFADETTGKESYTSGVVAMANSGPGTNGSQFFLVWADSTGLDRRPNYTIFGRMDPSSRDVVAQMAGEGQDGSNGDGTGRPNNPSEISQVTRG
;
A
#
# COMPACT_ATOMS: atom_id res chain seq x y z
N MET A 1 51.56 -37.29 -10.41
CA MET A 1 52.38 -37.32 -9.17
C MET A 1 51.43 -37.04 -8.05
N ILE A 2 50.87 -38.00 -7.44
CA ILE A 2 51.27 -38.74 -6.25
C ILE A 2 51.23 -37.86 -5.01
N GLY A 3 50.35 -38.20 -4.10
CA GLY A 3 50.38 -37.78 -2.72
C GLY A 3 49.08 -38.09 -1.95
N ARG A 4 48.77 -39.38 -1.71
CA ARG A 4 47.82 -39.83 -0.68
C ARG A 4 48.48 -39.77 0.70
N ALA A 5 47.75 -39.37 1.70
CA ALA A 5 48.04 -39.73 3.10
C ALA A 5 46.77 -40.07 3.85
N LEU A 6 46.70 -41.32 4.26
CA LEU A 6 45.79 -41.94 5.23
C LEU A 6 46.37 -41.73 6.65
N CYS A 7 45.53 -41.51 7.64
CA CYS A 7 45.81 -41.88 9.05
C CYS A 7 44.47 -41.95 9.78
N GLN A 8 44.00 -43.07 10.08
CA GLN A 8 44.12 -44.03 11.16
C GLN A 8 43.27 -43.71 12.39
N SER A 9 42.32 -44.57 12.60
CA SER A 9 41.41 -44.78 13.72
C SER A 9 42.14 -45.09 15.04
N GLY A 10 41.79 -44.41 16.12
CA GLY A 10 42.17 -44.74 17.50
C GLY A 10 40.97 -45.13 18.33
N PHE A 11 40.89 -46.42 18.59
CA PHE A 11 39.93 -47.06 19.51
C PHE A 11 40.48 -46.91 20.94
N VAL A 12 39.74 -46.31 21.89
CA VAL A 12 40.05 -46.42 23.33
C VAL A 12 38.85 -46.93 24.09
N ARG A 13 39.14 -48.00 24.82
CA ARG A 13 38.22 -48.83 25.61
C ARG A 13 37.74 -48.14 26.88
N ARG A 14 36.50 -48.43 27.25
CA ARG A 14 35.86 -48.13 28.57
C ARG A 14 36.34 -49.18 29.63
N PRO A 15 36.38 -48.75 30.91
CA PRO A 15 36.15 -49.63 32.04
C PRO A 15 34.83 -49.42 32.75
N PRO A 16 34.33 -50.34 33.59
CA PRO A 16 32.95 -50.40 34.02
C PRO A 16 32.68 -49.86 35.43
N ALA A 17 31.44 -49.45 35.58
CA ALA A 17 30.56 -49.42 36.76
C ALA A 17 31.11 -49.29 38.20
N ALA A 18 30.59 -48.28 38.89
CA ALA A 18 30.23 -48.37 40.31
C ALA A 18 28.94 -47.60 40.58
N ARG A 19 27.92 -48.35 41.01
CA ARG A 19 26.66 -47.82 41.55
C ARG A 19 26.91 -47.15 42.89
N ARG A 20 26.45 -45.92 43.07
CA ARG A 20 26.02 -45.37 44.38
C ARG A 20 24.75 -44.53 44.17
N MET A 21 23.66 -45.03 44.74
CA MET A 21 22.43 -44.29 44.94
C MET A 21 22.68 -43.22 46.02
N LEU A 22 22.33 -41.98 45.74
CA LEU A 22 21.99 -41.01 46.74
C LEU A 22 20.82 -40.19 46.22
N ALA A 23 19.72 -40.29 46.91
CA ALA A 23 18.57 -39.46 46.77
C ALA A 23 18.88 -38.05 47.25
N LEU A 24 18.61 -37.06 46.44
CA LEU A 24 18.48 -35.65 46.94
C LEU A 24 17.50 -34.87 46.06
N SER A 25 16.48 -34.47 46.73
CA SER A 25 15.64 -33.27 46.68
C SER A 25 15.57 -32.49 45.33
N TRP A 26 14.41 -32.49 44.75
CA TRP A 26 13.99 -31.61 43.69
C TRP A 26 13.75 -30.20 44.26
N ALA A 27 14.62 -29.25 43.99
CA ALA A 27 14.32 -27.84 44.01
C ALA A 27 14.09 -27.39 42.60
N ALA A 28 12.82 -27.20 42.23
CA ALA A 28 12.42 -26.62 40.95
C ALA A 28 12.74 -25.13 40.99
N VAL A 29 13.85 -24.72 40.36
CA VAL A 29 14.10 -23.32 40.01
C VAL A 29 13.41 -23.07 38.66
N ALA A 30 12.23 -22.44 38.73
CA ALA A 30 11.55 -21.90 37.56
C ALA A 30 12.33 -20.66 37.09
N LEU A 31 13.23 -20.84 36.11
CA LEU A 31 13.74 -19.69 35.34
C LEU A 31 12.60 -19.19 34.43
N GLY A 32 11.98 -18.10 34.85
CA GLY A 32 11.08 -17.33 34.00
C GLY A 32 11.86 -16.72 32.84
N LEU A 33 11.74 -17.33 31.67
CA LEU A 33 12.10 -16.70 30.41
C LEU A 33 11.08 -15.57 30.15
N ALA A 34 11.42 -14.35 30.57
CA ALA A 34 10.73 -13.15 30.11
C ALA A 34 11.04 -12.99 28.61
N ALA A 35 10.20 -13.61 27.77
CA ALA A 35 10.12 -13.28 26.36
C ALA A 35 9.64 -11.82 26.26
N CYS A 36 10.54 -10.88 26.00
CA CYS A 36 10.19 -9.56 25.54
C CYS A 36 9.58 -9.69 24.14
N GLY A 37 8.32 -10.12 24.10
CA GLY A 37 7.47 -9.96 22.94
C GLY A 37 7.26 -8.44 22.80
N GLN A 38 7.86 -7.83 21.79
CA GLN A 38 7.45 -6.52 21.29
C GLN A 38 6.05 -6.68 20.71
N GLY A 39 5.05 -6.68 21.57
CA GLY A 39 3.67 -6.56 21.18
C GLY A 39 3.49 -5.20 20.54
N SER A 40 3.28 -5.15 19.23
CA SER A 40 2.65 -3.99 18.61
C SER A 40 1.41 -3.68 19.43
N ALA A 41 1.39 -2.53 20.12
CA ALA A 41 0.26 -2.13 20.93
C ALA A 41 -0.95 -1.96 19.98
N ALA A 42 -1.81 -2.97 19.95
CA ALA A 42 -3.13 -2.85 19.34
C ALA A 42 -3.83 -1.70 20.07
N GLY A 43 -4.19 -0.66 19.34
CA GLY A 43 -5.03 0.42 19.87
C GLY A 43 -6.39 -0.12 20.30
N PRO A 44 -7.28 0.74 20.83
CA PRO A 44 -8.65 0.34 21.16
C PRO A 44 -9.25 -0.39 19.95
N ALA A 45 -10.03 -1.46 20.21
CA ALA A 45 -10.55 -2.36 19.18
C ALA A 45 -11.08 -1.58 17.96
N GLY A 46 -10.56 -1.89 16.79
CA GLY A 46 -10.93 -1.23 15.53
C GLY A 46 -10.11 0.02 15.15
N THR A 47 -9.00 0.33 15.82
CA THR A 47 -8.11 1.44 15.43
C THR A 47 -6.64 1.02 15.35
N VAL A 48 -5.87 1.73 14.51
CA VAL A 48 -4.41 1.54 14.36
C VAL A 48 -3.67 2.86 14.53
N ARG A 49 -2.34 2.78 14.58
CA ARG A 49 -1.42 3.92 14.46
C ARG A 49 -0.83 3.93 13.06
N CYS A 50 -0.81 5.09 12.44
CA CYS A 50 -0.20 5.30 11.13
C CYS A 50 1.04 6.19 11.26
N ALA A 51 2.02 5.96 10.40
CA ALA A 51 3.23 6.77 10.33
C ALA A 51 3.31 7.46 8.96
N TYR A 52 3.31 8.79 8.99
CA TYR A 52 3.51 9.63 7.80
C TYR A 52 4.83 10.37 7.97
N ARG A 53 5.79 10.07 7.12
CA ARG A 53 7.15 10.59 7.19
C ARG A 53 7.28 11.78 6.24
N LEU A 54 7.75 12.92 6.70
CA LEU A 54 7.97 14.09 5.84
C LEU A 54 8.87 13.75 4.65
N SER A 55 8.51 14.22 3.48
CA SER A 55 9.21 13.96 2.22
C SER A 55 8.94 15.07 1.20
N GLY A 56 9.86 16.01 1.09
CA GLY A 56 9.73 17.17 0.22
C GLY A 56 8.68 18.20 0.70
N GLU A 57 8.31 19.08 -0.20
CA GLU A 57 7.27 20.07 0.02
C GLU A 57 5.93 19.59 -0.55
N ALA A 58 4.84 20.01 0.07
CA ALA A 58 3.51 19.72 -0.44
C ALA A 58 3.25 20.52 -1.75
N ALA A 59 2.80 19.84 -2.80
CA ALA A 59 2.45 20.45 -4.09
C ALA A 59 1.26 21.42 -3.99
N LYS A 60 0.46 21.28 -2.94
CA LYS A 60 -0.63 22.17 -2.54
C LYS A 60 -0.65 22.22 -1.02
N PRO A 61 -0.84 23.38 -0.38
CA PRO A 61 -0.85 23.48 1.08
C PRO A 61 -1.84 22.51 1.71
N VAL A 62 -1.34 21.64 2.59
CA VAL A 62 -2.15 20.63 3.30
C VAL A 62 -1.44 20.20 4.59
N GLY A 63 -2.21 19.92 5.63
CA GLY A 63 -1.69 19.36 6.87
C GLY A 63 -1.57 17.82 6.81
N PRO A 64 -0.67 17.22 7.61
CA PRO A 64 -0.55 15.77 7.69
C PRO A 64 -1.81 15.14 8.30
N PRO A 65 -2.13 13.90 7.94
CA PRO A 65 -3.28 13.19 8.51
C PRO A 65 -3.05 12.78 9.96
N PRO A 66 -4.12 12.52 10.74
CA PRO A 66 -4.01 11.96 12.08
C PRO A 66 -3.19 10.67 12.13
N THR A 67 -2.33 10.51 13.13
CA THR A 67 -1.45 9.34 13.27
C THR A 67 -1.92 8.31 14.29
N THR A 68 -2.93 8.65 15.10
CA THR A 68 -3.43 7.81 16.21
C THR A 68 -4.93 7.65 16.14
N LYS A 69 -5.44 6.55 16.69
CA LYS A 69 -6.88 6.21 16.68
C LYS A 69 -7.47 6.18 15.26
N VAL A 70 -6.67 5.79 14.27
CA VAL A 70 -7.10 5.68 12.87
C VAL A 70 -8.04 4.49 12.74
N PRO A 71 -9.27 4.66 12.23
CA PRO A 71 -10.20 3.56 12.04
C PRO A 71 -9.62 2.48 11.11
N ALA A 72 -9.63 1.21 11.56
CA ALA A 72 -9.09 0.06 10.85
C ALA A 72 -10.19 -0.96 10.48
N SER A 73 -11.43 -0.52 10.39
CA SER A 73 -12.55 -1.36 9.98
C SER A 73 -13.66 -0.52 9.34
N GLY A 74 -14.55 -1.21 8.60
CA GLY A 74 -15.62 -0.58 7.86
C GLY A 74 -15.14 0.19 6.63
N THR A 75 -16.06 0.83 5.96
CA THR A 75 -15.82 1.55 4.71
C THR A 75 -16.17 3.03 4.84
N VAL A 76 -15.67 3.83 3.90
CA VAL A 76 -16.10 5.22 3.70
C VAL A 76 -16.22 5.48 2.20
N ARG A 77 -17.21 6.29 1.81
CA ARG A 77 -17.45 6.64 0.41
C ARG A 77 -16.97 8.06 0.14
N TYR A 78 -16.43 8.24 -1.04
CA TYR A 78 -16.12 9.55 -1.62
C TYR A 78 -16.61 9.61 -3.06
N THR A 79 -17.04 10.78 -3.49
CA THR A 79 -17.39 11.07 -4.88
C THR A 79 -16.43 12.09 -5.44
N LEU A 80 -15.73 11.70 -6.51
CA LEU A 80 -14.89 12.57 -7.32
C LEU A 80 -15.77 13.12 -8.45
N ALA A 81 -15.94 14.44 -8.50
CA ALA A 81 -16.62 15.11 -9.61
C ALA A 81 -15.61 15.35 -10.74
N LEU A 82 -15.47 14.38 -11.65
CA LEU A 82 -14.60 14.47 -12.83
C LEU A 82 -15.32 15.17 -13.98
N THR A 83 -14.56 15.75 -14.90
CA THR A 83 -15.12 16.40 -16.12
C THR A 83 -16.02 15.46 -16.91
N GLY A 84 -15.68 14.17 -17.01
CA GLY A 84 -16.48 13.14 -17.70
C GLY A 84 -17.67 12.61 -16.90
N GLY A 85 -17.82 12.96 -15.61
CA GLY A 85 -18.92 12.50 -14.77
C GLY A 85 -18.49 12.23 -13.32
N LYS A 86 -19.45 11.81 -12.50
CA LYS A 86 -19.19 11.49 -11.10
C LYS A 86 -18.63 10.07 -10.95
N VAL A 87 -17.55 9.95 -10.22
CA VAL A 87 -16.91 8.67 -9.86
C VAL A 87 -16.99 8.48 -8.35
N THR A 88 -17.84 7.56 -7.91
CA THR A 88 -17.97 7.19 -6.51
C THR A 88 -17.07 6.01 -6.19
N VAL A 89 -16.28 6.16 -5.13
CA VAL A 89 -15.35 5.15 -4.62
C VAL A 89 -15.73 4.75 -3.20
N THR A 90 -15.74 3.47 -2.93
CA THR A 90 -15.89 2.91 -1.58
C THR A 90 -14.51 2.46 -1.10
N LEU A 91 -14.00 3.13 -0.07
CA LEU A 91 -12.68 2.89 0.50
C LEU A 91 -12.77 1.93 1.68
N ASP A 92 -11.85 0.96 1.76
CA ASP A 92 -11.86 -0.12 2.76
C ASP A 92 -10.78 0.10 3.82
N ARG A 93 -11.22 0.52 5.01
CA ARG A 93 -10.35 0.73 6.16
C ARG A 93 -9.77 -0.57 6.74
N GLY A 94 -10.42 -1.71 6.48
CA GLY A 94 -9.91 -3.00 6.91
C GLY A 94 -8.74 -3.47 6.06
N ALA A 95 -8.77 -3.17 4.77
CA ALA A 95 -7.70 -3.53 3.84
C ALA A 95 -6.48 -2.59 3.96
N ALA A 96 -6.72 -1.27 4.07
CA ALA A 96 -5.65 -0.27 4.04
C ALA A 96 -5.97 0.96 4.91
N PRO A 97 -5.96 0.80 6.25
CA PRO A 97 -6.39 1.85 7.17
C PRO A 97 -5.59 3.15 7.05
N CYS A 98 -4.27 3.08 6.90
CA CYS A 98 -3.42 4.27 6.82
C CYS A 98 -3.57 4.98 5.47
N THR A 99 -3.74 4.23 4.41
CA THR A 99 -4.01 4.76 3.07
C THR A 99 -5.36 5.47 3.02
N VAL A 100 -6.42 4.81 3.53
CA VAL A 100 -7.76 5.41 3.59
C VAL A 100 -7.77 6.67 4.46
N ASN A 101 -7.04 6.67 5.59
CA ASN A 101 -6.89 7.83 6.46
C ASN A 101 -6.17 9.00 5.75
N SER A 102 -5.11 8.71 4.99
CA SER A 102 -4.39 9.71 4.19
C SER A 102 -5.29 10.30 3.11
N PHE A 103 -5.93 9.45 2.30
CA PHE A 103 -6.84 9.90 1.25
C PHE A 103 -7.99 10.76 1.81
N ALA A 104 -8.62 10.30 2.90
CA ALA A 104 -9.72 11.02 3.55
C ALA A 104 -9.26 12.40 4.04
N SER A 105 -8.11 12.46 4.71
CA SER A 105 -7.55 13.74 5.19
C SER A 105 -7.24 14.71 4.05
N LEU A 106 -6.69 14.22 2.95
CA LEU A 106 -6.40 15.05 1.77
C LEU A 106 -7.69 15.52 1.09
N ALA A 107 -8.67 14.64 0.92
CA ALA A 107 -9.96 14.97 0.32
C ALA A 107 -10.74 16.00 1.18
N ASP A 108 -10.81 15.77 2.49
CA ASP A 108 -11.53 16.66 3.42
C ASP A 108 -10.85 18.05 3.52
N GLN A 109 -9.56 18.18 3.13
CA GLN A 109 -8.84 19.45 3.03
C GLN A 109 -8.87 20.08 1.61
N GLY A 110 -9.61 19.48 0.65
CA GLY A 110 -9.72 19.97 -0.72
C GLY A 110 -8.40 19.84 -1.52
N TYR A 111 -7.50 18.92 -1.13
CA TYR A 111 -6.22 18.76 -1.79
C TYR A 111 -6.36 18.34 -3.26
N PHE A 112 -7.34 17.52 -3.57
CA PHE A 112 -7.61 17.02 -4.92
C PHE A 112 -8.46 17.96 -5.78
N ASP A 113 -9.09 18.98 -5.20
CA ASP A 113 -9.98 19.86 -5.91
C ASP A 113 -9.23 20.73 -6.92
N GLY A 114 -9.75 20.84 -8.15
CA GLY A 114 -9.13 21.55 -9.26
C GLY A 114 -7.86 20.88 -9.79
N THR A 115 -7.74 19.54 -9.67
CA THR A 115 -6.55 18.81 -10.13
C THR A 115 -6.88 17.84 -11.27
N ALA A 116 -5.99 17.75 -12.25
CA ALA A 116 -6.16 16.82 -13.38
C ALA A 116 -5.65 15.43 -13.06
N CYS A 117 -6.26 14.40 -13.66
CA CYS A 117 -5.65 13.09 -13.78
C CYS A 117 -4.61 13.16 -14.90
N HIS A 118 -3.36 13.11 -14.55
CA HIS A 118 -2.24 13.50 -15.41
C HIS A 118 -1.68 12.38 -16.27
N ARG A 119 -2.10 11.12 -16.04
CA ARG A 119 -1.59 9.96 -16.79
C ARG A 119 -2.68 8.95 -17.08
N LEU A 120 -2.81 8.58 -18.33
CA LEU A 120 -3.62 7.46 -18.80
C LEU A 120 -2.70 6.39 -19.39
N ALA A 121 -2.90 5.14 -18.96
CA ALA A 121 -2.36 3.96 -19.62
C ALA A 121 -3.51 3.16 -20.23
N ASP A 122 -3.39 2.85 -21.51
CA ASP A 122 -4.41 2.19 -22.33
C ASP A 122 -3.89 0.96 -23.08
N SER A 123 -2.68 0.52 -22.71
CA SER A 123 -2.03 -0.67 -23.27
C SER A 123 -1.21 -1.40 -22.21
N GLY A 124 -1.35 -2.72 -22.12
CA GLY A 124 -0.67 -3.58 -21.14
C GLY A 124 -1.20 -3.47 -19.71
N ILE A 125 -1.47 -2.25 -19.26
CA ILE A 125 -2.22 -1.91 -18.04
C ILE A 125 -3.25 -0.83 -18.39
N PHE A 126 -4.33 -0.75 -17.64
CA PHE A 126 -5.49 0.09 -17.94
C PHE A 126 -5.85 0.94 -16.71
N VAL A 127 -5.16 2.06 -16.55
CA VAL A 127 -5.26 2.91 -15.36
C VAL A 127 -5.36 4.39 -15.74
N LEU A 128 -6.18 5.13 -15.00
CA LEU A 128 -6.23 6.58 -14.99
C LEU A 128 -5.63 7.06 -13.66
N GLN A 129 -4.47 7.73 -13.70
CA GLN A 129 -3.73 8.18 -12.52
C GLN A 129 -3.97 9.65 -12.22
N CYS A 130 -4.30 9.94 -10.97
CA CYS A 130 -4.68 11.24 -10.44
C CYS A 130 -3.92 11.55 -9.14
N GLY A 131 -4.23 12.69 -8.50
CA GLY A 131 -3.80 12.99 -7.14
C GLY A 131 -2.48 13.77 -7.04
N ASP A 132 -1.98 14.28 -8.17
CA ASP A 132 -0.87 15.24 -8.22
C ASP A 132 -1.41 16.63 -8.61
N PRO A 133 -1.45 17.61 -7.69
CA PRO A 133 -1.90 18.96 -8.02
C PRO A 133 -1.07 19.68 -9.08
N THR A 134 0.19 19.27 -9.28
CA THR A 134 1.05 19.88 -10.31
C THR A 134 0.79 19.31 -11.70
N GLY A 135 0.14 18.15 -11.81
CA GLY A 135 -0.07 17.44 -13.06
C GLY A 135 1.22 16.94 -13.74
N SER A 136 2.34 16.95 -13.03
CA SER A 136 3.65 16.53 -13.55
C SER A 136 3.96 15.04 -13.32
N GLY A 137 3.20 14.37 -12.45
CA GLY A 137 3.49 13.03 -11.95
C GLY A 137 4.51 12.98 -10.80
N SER A 138 5.06 14.13 -10.39
CA SER A 138 6.07 14.23 -9.33
C SER A 138 5.57 14.90 -8.05
N GLY A 139 4.41 15.56 -8.09
CA GLY A 139 3.82 16.24 -6.94
C GLY A 139 3.25 15.29 -5.91
N GLY A 140 3.27 15.71 -4.65
CA GLY A 140 2.77 14.95 -3.52
C GLY A 140 2.40 15.82 -2.33
N PRO A 141 1.96 15.24 -1.21
CA PRO A 141 1.41 15.95 -0.07
C PRO A 141 2.48 16.42 0.94
N GLY A 142 3.77 16.32 0.60
CA GLY A 142 4.87 16.65 1.50
C GLY A 142 5.19 15.55 2.53
N TYR A 143 4.59 14.37 2.40
CA TYR A 143 4.88 13.19 3.20
C TYR A 143 4.71 11.90 2.40
N VAL A 144 5.31 10.84 2.92
CA VAL A 144 5.16 9.47 2.38
C VAL A 144 4.82 8.49 3.50
N PHE A 145 4.23 7.34 3.13
CA PHE A 145 3.89 6.28 4.08
C PHE A 145 4.04 4.90 3.45
N ALA A 146 4.08 3.88 4.32
CA ALA A 146 4.31 2.49 3.97
C ALA A 146 3.19 1.91 3.10
N ASP A 147 3.54 0.89 2.32
CA ASP A 147 2.57 0.09 1.58
C ASP A 147 1.75 -0.77 2.54
N GLU A 148 0.46 -0.95 2.22
CA GLU A 148 -0.46 -1.85 2.90
C GLU A 148 -0.86 -2.95 1.91
N THR A 149 0.11 -3.76 1.49
CA THR A 149 -0.06 -4.84 0.52
C THR A 149 0.09 -6.20 1.18
N THR A 150 -0.57 -7.21 0.61
CA THR A 150 -0.51 -8.61 1.04
C THR A 150 0.41 -9.46 0.15
N GLY A 151 0.84 -8.89 -1.00
CA GLY A 151 1.56 -9.60 -2.05
C GLY A 151 0.66 -10.49 -2.93
N LYS A 152 -0.66 -10.32 -2.81
CA LYS A 152 -1.68 -11.08 -3.58
C LYS A 152 -2.71 -10.16 -4.24
N GLU A 153 -2.37 -8.89 -4.39
CA GLU A 153 -3.22 -7.89 -5.02
C GLU A 153 -3.54 -8.29 -6.47
N SER A 154 -4.79 -8.08 -6.88
CA SER A 154 -5.24 -8.24 -8.25
C SER A 154 -5.94 -6.97 -8.72
N TYR A 155 -5.41 -6.39 -9.78
CA TYR A 155 -5.82 -5.08 -10.28
C TYR A 155 -6.89 -5.22 -11.37
N THR A 156 -8.02 -5.78 -10.96
CA THR A 156 -9.19 -5.91 -11.84
C THR A 156 -9.92 -4.59 -12.01
N SER A 157 -10.74 -4.48 -13.04
CA SER A 157 -11.60 -3.31 -13.29
C SER A 157 -12.36 -2.89 -12.04
N GLY A 158 -12.36 -1.60 -11.75
CA GLY A 158 -12.99 -1.01 -10.59
C GLY A 158 -12.08 -0.85 -9.37
N VAL A 159 -10.89 -1.40 -9.34
CA VAL A 159 -9.92 -1.20 -8.25
C VAL A 159 -9.47 0.25 -8.18
N VAL A 160 -9.29 0.75 -6.95
CA VAL A 160 -8.62 2.01 -6.63
C VAL A 160 -7.38 1.69 -5.81
N ALA A 161 -6.21 2.09 -6.32
CA ALA A 161 -4.93 1.80 -5.68
C ALA A 161 -3.99 3.01 -5.65
N MET A 162 -3.05 2.99 -4.69
CA MET A 162 -2.02 4.04 -4.60
C MET A 162 -0.98 3.88 -5.71
N ALA A 163 -0.56 5.01 -6.28
CA ALA A 163 0.66 5.09 -7.05
C ALA A 163 1.85 5.36 -6.11
N ASN A 164 3.01 4.78 -6.40
CA ASN A 164 4.24 5.00 -5.65
C ASN A 164 5.48 4.97 -6.56
N SER A 165 6.60 5.48 -6.07
CA SER A 165 7.90 5.48 -6.75
C SER A 165 8.85 4.42 -6.19
N GLY A 166 8.30 3.37 -5.59
CA GLY A 166 9.01 2.27 -4.93
C GLY A 166 8.45 2.02 -3.52
N PRO A 167 8.96 1.01 -2.82
CA PRO A 167 8.42 0.59 -1.53
C PRO A 167 8.37 1.73 -0.50
N GLY A 168 7.22 1.89 0.15
CA GLY A 168 7.03 2.86 1.23
C GLY A 168 7.03 4.33 0.78
N THR A 169 6.70 4.61 -0.47
CA THR A 169 6.65 5.97 -1.03
C THR A 169 5.22 6.38 -1.46
N ASN A 170 4.19 5.79 -0.86
CA ASN A 170 2.83 6.28 -1.08
C ASN A 170 2.72 7.74 -0.62
N GLY A 171 2.09 8.56 -1.42
CA GLY A 171 1.84 9.99 -1.15
C GLY A 171 0.36 10.34 -1.31
N SER A 172 0.07 11.18 -2.32
CA SER A 172 -1.31 11.54 -2.70
C SER A 172 -1.77 10.92 -4.01
N GLN A 173 -0.86 10.43 -4.84
CA GLN A 173 -1.22 9.92 -6.15
C GLN A 173 -1.87 8.54 -6.05
N PHE A 174 -2.93 8.35 -6.80
CA PHE A 174 -3.69 7.11 -6.89
C PHE A 174 -4.12 6.85 -8.33
N PHE A 175 -4.53 5.62 -8.62
CA PHE A 175 -5.07 5.30 -9.94
C PHE A 175 -6.39 4.52 -9.84
N LEU A 176 -7.20 4.74 -10.85
CA LEU A 176 -8.48 4.09 -11.09
C LEU A 176 -8.27 3.05 -12.19
N VAL A 177 -8.49 1.78 -11.87
CA VAL A 177 -8.35 0.68 -12.83
C VAL A 177 -9.64 0.58 -13.65
N TRP A 178 -9.59 0.99 -14.92
CA TRP A 178 -10.77 1.05 -15.78
C TRP A 178 -11.01 -0.24 -16.60
N ALA A 179 -9.98 -1.07 -16.77
CA ALA A 179 -10.08 -2.43 -17.30
C ALA A 179 -9.06 -3.34 -16.60
N ASP A 180 -9.22 -4.66 -16.69
CA ASP A 180 -8.37 -5.62 -16.01
C ASP A 180 -6.89 -5.43 -16.36
N SER A 181 -6.08 -5.13 -15.36
CA SER A 181 -4.66 -4.75 -15.48
C SER A 181 -3.75 -5.85 -14.95
N THR A 182 -3.90 -7.07 -15.44
CA THR A 182 -3.13 -8.26 -15.00
C THR A 182 -1.62 -8.11 -15.14
N GLY A 183 -1.16 -7.14 -15.94
CA GLY A 183 0.25 -6.74 -16.00
C GLY A 183 0.81 -6.27 -14.66
N LEU A 184 -0.01 -5.65 -13.81
CA LEU A 184 0.35 -5.23 -12.45
C LEU A 184 0.40 -6.38 -11.45
N ASP A 185 -0.37 -7.45 -11.66
CA ASP A 185 -0.45 -8.60 -10.75
C ASP A 185 0.88 -9.35 -10.64
N ARG A 186 1.79 -9.17 -11.62
CA ARG A 186 3.13 -9.78 -11.60
C ARG A 186 4.05 -9.18 -10.53
N ARG A 187 3.77 -7.97 -10.09
CA ARG A 187 4.48 -7.25 -9.01
C ARG A 187 3.46 -6.45 -8.22
N PRO A 188 2.72 -7.10 -7.31
CA PRO A 188 1.60 -6.49 -6.60
C PRO A 188 2.08 -5.54 -5.50
N ASN A 189 2.68 -4.40 -5.89
CA ASN A 189 3.35 -3.45 -4.98
C ASN A 189 2.50 -2.21 -4.71
N TYR A 190 1.30 -2.11 -5.30
CA TYR A 190 0.44 -0.94 -5.15
C TYR A 190 -0.68 -1.25 -4.18
N THR A 191 -0.78 -0.49 -3.10
CA THR A 191 -1.82 -0.65 -2.07
C THR A 191 -3.21 -0.47 -2.65
N ILE A 192 -4.00 -1.53 -2.71
CA ILE A 192 -5.42 -1.45 -3.04
C ILE A 192 -6.16 -0.96 -1.79
N PHE A 193 -6.84 0.18 -1.89
CA PHE A 193 -7.54 0.77 -0.75
C PHE A 193 -9.03 1.02 -0.97
N GLY A 194 -9.55 0.67 -2.17
CA GLY A 194 -10.97 0.84 -2.46
C GLY A 194 -11.39 0.31 -3.82
N ARG A 195 -12.67 0.54 -4.12
CA ARG A 195 -13.29 0.16 -5.39
C ARG A 195 -14.27 1.23 -5.86
N MET A 196 -14.34 1.40 -7.17
CA MET A 196 -15.38 2.19 -7.84
C MET A 196 -16.71 1.42 -7.87
N ASP A 197 -17.80 2.15 -7.77
CA ASP A 197 -19.13 1.60 -8.05
C ASP A 197 -19.25 1.20 -9.55
N PRO A 198 -20.16 0.27 -9.93
CA PRO A 198 -20.29 -0.16 -11.32
C PRO A 198 -20.48 0.99 -12.32
N SER A 199 -21.39 1.93 -12.06
CA SER A 199 -21.62 3.11 -12.92
C SER A 199 -20.40 4.03 -13.01
N SER A 200 -19.58 4.10 -11.97
CA SER A 200 -18.36 4.90 -11.94
C SER A 200 -17.27 4.29 -12.82
N ARG A 201 -17.20 2.97 -12.93
CA ARG A 201 -16.29 2.29 -13.86
C ARG A 201 -16.61 2.66 -15.31
N ASP A 202 -17.89 2.72 -15.65
CA ASP A 202 -18.32 3.07 -17.01
C ASP A 202 -17.91 4.51 -17.35
N VAL A 203 -18.04 5.46 -16.41
CA VAL A 203 -17.57 6.84 -16.58
C VAL A 203 -16.07 6.88 -16.85
N VAL A 204 -15.25 6.18 -16.06
CA VAL A 204 -13.79 6.17 -16.23
C VAL A 204 -13.41 5.46 -17.54
N ALA A 205 -14.06 4.36 -17.88
CA ALA A 205 -13.81 3.64 -19.12
C ALA A 205 -14.17 4.47 -20.36
N GLN A 206 -15.26 5.26 -20.30
CA GLN A 206 -15.64 6.17 -21.37
C GLN A 206 -14.58 7.26 -21.57
N MET A 207 -14.11 7.91 -20.50
CA MET A 207 -13.04 8.92 -20.58
C MET A 207 -11.75 8.32 -21.13
N ALA A 208 -11.37 7.13 -20.65
CA ALA A 208 -10.19 6.42 -21.12
C ALA A 208 -10.29 5.98 -22.58
N GLY A 209 -11.50 5.69 -23.07
CA GLY A 209 -11.78 5.33 -24.46
C GLY A 209 -11.45 6.43 -25.48
N GLU A 210 -11.30 7.68 -25.05
CA GLU A 210 -10.83 8.78 -25.88
C GLU A 210 -9.30 8.76 -26.10
N GLY A 211 -8.58 7.84 -25.40
CA GLY A 211 -7.15 7.63 -25.55
C GLY A 211 -6.30 8.69 -24.85
N GLN A 212 -5.02 8.70 -25.15
CA GLN A 212 -3.98 9.55 -24.55
C GLN A 212 -3.02 10.10 -25.62
N ASP A 213 -2.25 11.14 -25.30
CA ASP A 213 -1.45 11.93 -26.24
C ASP A 213 -0.01 11.41 -26.44
N GLY A 214 0.41 10.31 -25.80
CA GLY A 214 1.76 9.74 -25.88
C GLY A 214 2.85 10.57 -25.21
N SER A 215 2.49 11.62 -24.45
CA SER A 215 3.44 12.62 -23.96
C SER A 215 4.47 12.11 -22.95
N ASN A 216 4.23 10.96 -22.29
CA ASN A 216 5.16 10.41 -21.29
C ASN A 216 6.31 9.59 -21.91
N GLY A 217 6.24 9.19 -23.18
CA GLY A 217 7.29 8.45 -23.87
C GLY A 217 7.45 6.98 -23.46
N ASP A 218 6.66 6.49 -22.51
CA ASP A 218 6.64 5.11 -22.02
C ASP A 218 5.42 4.31 -22.51
N GLY A 219 4.73 4.81 -23.54
CA GLY A 219 3.48 4.26 -24.06
C GLY A 219 2.25 4.73 -23.27
N THR A 220 2.41 5.71 -22.39
CA THR A 220 1.32 6.39 -21.70
C THR A 220 1.38 7.89 -21.96
N GLY A 221 0.34 8.62 -21.61
CA GLY A 221 0.29 10.06 -21.82
C GLY A 221 -0.81 10.73 -20.98
N ARG A 222 -1.02 12.00 -21.24
CA ARG A 222 -2.18 12.72 -20.70
C ARG A 222 -3.44 12.20 -21.38
N PRO A 223 -4.55 12.01 -20.64
CA PRO A 223 -5.81 11.63 -21.27
C PRO A 223 -6.26 12.74 -22.23
N ASN A 224 -6.76 12.34 -23.42
CA ASN A 224 -7.34 13.28 -24.39
C ASN A 224 -8.62 13.93 -23.86
N ASN A 225 -9.37 13.21 -23.02
CA ASN A 225 -10.39 13.83 -22.17
C ASN A 225 -9.70 14.52 -20.99
N PRO A 226 -10.01 15.78 -20.63
CA PRO A 226 -9.33 16.54 -19.58
C PRO A 226 -9.31 15.89 -18.20
N SER A 227 -10.23 14.97 -17.88
CA SER A 227 -10.27 14.17 -16.65
C SER A 227 -9.90 14.96 -15.37
N GLU A 228 -10.42 16.21 -15.25
CA GLU A 228 -10.17 17.08 -14.12
C GLU A 228 -11.13 16.76 -12.96
N ILE A 229 -10.59 16.68 -11.76
CA ILE A 229 -11.36 16.55 -10.50
C ILE A 229 -11.72 17.97 -10.05
N SER A 230 -12.95 18.40 -10.27
CA SER A 230 -13.42 19.71 -9.80
C SER A 230 -13.59 19.73 -8.28
N GLN A 231 -14.01 18.63 -7.68
CA GLN A 231 -14.21 18.47 -6.24
C GLN A 231 -14.23 17.01 -5.83
N VAL A 232 -13.77 16.74 -4.59
CA VAL A 232 -13.97 15.45 -3.91
C VAL A 232 -14.85 15.66 -2.69
N THR A 233 -15.96 14.94 -2.61
CA THR A 233 -16.92 15.03 -1.50
C THR A 233 -17.09 13.70 -0.78
N ARG A 234 -17.22 13.75 0.54
CA ARG A 234 -17.53 12.60 1.36
C ARG A 234 -19.01 12.25 1.23
N GLY A 235 -19.34 10.94 1.01
CA GLY A 235 -20.70 10.41 0.93
C GLY A 235 -21.19 9.82 2.24
#